data_c6670d9cce283c1f1559dc9a3a1cf263
#
_entry.id   c6670d9cce283c1f1559dc9a3a1cf263
#
_cell.length_a   1.000
_cell.length_b   1.000
_cell.length_c   1.000
_cell.angle_alpha   90.00
_cell.angle_beta   90.00
_cell.angle_gamma   90.00
#
_symmetry.space_group_name_H-M   'P 1'
#
loop_
_entity.id
_entity.type
_entity.pdbx_description
1 polymer ?
#
loop_
_entity_poly.entity_id
_entity_poly.type
_entity_poly.pdbx_seq_one_letter_code
_entity_poly.pdbx_strand_id
1 'polypeptide(L)'
;MKKQKELTMILGVIVLVFVLNFFVFRLAYLQEPIFLTHAYAFTAEESSRMGFYYITNADEKRQPLEITCPELGEDEIFEVIDTEQWQGHGMYTWNEMWVDFDVPERVGDLSNVILTQMQVKWSDGTET
;
A
#
# COMPACT_ATOMS: atom_id res chain seq x y z
N MET A 1 28.67 46.11 7.25
CA MET A 1 29.35 44.83 7.05
C MET A 1 28.93 43.74 8.01
N LYS A 2 28.80 43.95 9.31
CA LYS A 2 28.29 42.96 10.25
C LYS A 2 26.88 42.46 9.89
N LYS A 3 25.96 43.38 9.53
CA LYS A 3 24.58 43.03 9.14
C LYS A 3 24.49 42.14 7.89
N GLN A 4 25.39 42.33 6.92
CA GLN A 4 25.43 41.52 5.72
C GLN A 4 25.89 40.10 6.01
N LYS A 5 26.89 39.93 6.89
CA LYS A 5 27.36 38.61 7.29
C LYS A 5 26.31 37.84 8.09
N GLU A 6 25.61 38.51 8.99
CA GLU A 6 24.52 37.92 9.76
C GLU A 6 23.36 37.49 8.86
N LEU A 7 22.99 38.37 7.89
CA LEU A 7 21.94 38.05 6.93
C LEU A 7 22.29 36.84 6.07
N THR A 8 23.53 36.79 5.57
CA THR A 8 24.03 35.66 4.78
C THR A 8 24.01 34.35 5.61
N MET A 9 24.40 34.45 6.87
CA MET A 9 24.40 33.28 7.76
C MET A 9 22.99 32.79 8.04
N ILE A 10 22.03 33.67 8.30
CA ILE A 10 20.62 33.35 8.49
C ILE A 10 20.05 32.70 7.23
N LEU A 11 20.32 33.27 6.08
CA LEU A 11 19.86 32.71 4.81
C LEU A 11 20.43 31.30 4.56
N GLY A 12 21.72 31.11 4.87
CA GLY A 12 22.36 29.79 4.77
C GLY A 12 21.70 28.75 5.67
N VAL A 13 21.35 29.13 6.90
CA VAL A 13 20.66 28.24 7.83
C VAL A 13 19.26 27.86 7.32
N ILE A 14 18.52 28.85 6.79
CA ILE A 14 17.19 28.61 6.22
C ILE A 14 17.28 27.60 5.05
N VAL A 15 18.21 27.84 4.13
CA VAL A 15 18.44 26.94 2.99
C VAL A 15 18.79 25.52 3.47
N LEU A 16 19.67 25.40 4.47
CA LEU A 16 20.05 24.11 5.05
C LEU A 16 18.85 23.37 5.63
N VAL A 17 17.99 24.08 6.37
CA VAL A 17 16.78 23.49 6.95
C VAL A 17 15.85 23.00 5.85
N PHE A 18 15.64 23.75 4.78
CA PHE A 18 14.83 23.31 3.65
C PHE A 18 15.40 22.06 2.97
N VAL A 19 16.71 22.02 2.75
CA VAL A 19 17.38 20.87 2.15
C VAL A 19 17.22 19.63 3.02
N LEU A 20 17.45 19.75 4.33
CA LEU A 20 17.28 18.66 5.27
C LEU A 20 15.83 18.14 5.30
N ASN A 21 14.85 19.04 5.33
CA ASN A 21 13.45 18.65 5.28
C ASN A 21 13.09 17.93 3.97
N PHE A 22 13.63 18.39 2.86
CA PHE A 22 13.43 17.74 1.57
C PHE A 22 13.98 16.31 1.56
N PHE A 23 15.18 16.10 2.08
CA PHE A 23 15.77 14.76 2.18
C PHE A 23 14.98 13.85 3.12
N VAL A 24 14.58 14.35 4.28
CA VAL A 24 13.74 13.59 5.23
C VAL A 24 12.42 13.21 4.57
N PHE A 25 11.78 14.14 3.87
CA PHE A 25 10.55 13.86 3.14
C PHE A 25 10.73 12.76 2.09
N ARG A 26 11.81 12.84 1.30
CA ARG A 26 12.09 11.82 0.28
C ARG A 26 12.35 10.44 0.87
N LEU A 27 13.07 10.38 1.99
CA LEU A 27 13.34 9.12 2.67
C LEU A 27 12.08 8.52 3.32
N ALA A 28 11.17 9.38 3.80
CA ALA A 28 9.93 8.95 4.41
C ALA A 28 8.84 8.60 3.38
N TYR A 29 8.97 9.09 2.14
CA TYR A 29 7.99 8.83 1.09
C TYR A 29 8.06 7.38 0.64
N LEU A 30 6.92 6.69 0.66
CA LEU A 30 6.84 5.30 0.24
C LEU A 30 6.92 5.21 -1.29
N GLN A 31 7.85 4.42 -1.80
CA GLN A 31 7.94 4.12 -3.23
C GLN A 31 6.80 3.23 -3.69
N GLU A 32 6.40 2.30 -2.82
CA GLU A 32 5.32 1.36 -3.05
C GLU A 32 4.45 1.24 -1.80
N PRO A 33 3.16 0.94 -1.94
CA PRO A 33 2.31 0.64 -0.80
C PRO A 33 2.84 -0.54 0.01
N ILE A 34 2.69 -0.45 1.33
CA ILE A 34 3.12 -1.49 2.26
C ILE A 34 1.89 -2.28 2.70
N PHE A 35 1.86 -3.56 2.35
CA PHE A 35 0.81 -4.47 2.81
C PHE A 35 1.17 -5.04 4.17
N LEU A 36 0.20 -5.01 5.08
CA LEU A 36 0.37 -5.58 6.40
C LEU A 36 0.30 -7.10 6.31
N THR A 37 1.27 -7.77 6.91
CA THR A 37 1.29 -9.22 6.96
C THR A 37 0.28 -9.71 7.99
N HIS A 38 -0.71 -10.46 7.54
CA HIS A 38 -1.71 -11.08 8.39
C HIS A 38 -1.85 -12.55 8.05
N ALA A 39 -2.17 -13.33 9.06
CA ALA A 39 -2.63 -14.69 8.87
C ALA A 39 -4.15 -14.67 8.79
N TYR A 40 -4.66 -14.90 7.59
CA TYR A 40 -6.10 -15.02 7.37
C TYR A 40 -6.49 -16.50 7.32
N ALA A 41 -7.50 -16.86 8.07
CA ALA A 41 -8.11 -18.15 7.97
C ALA A 41 -9.61 -17.97 7.68
N PHE A 42 -10.09 -18.59 6.65
CA PHE A 42 -11.51 -18.62 6.33
C PHE A 42 -11.92 -19.99 5.84
N THR A 43 -13.18 -20.33 6.06
CA THR A 43 -13.76 -21.52 5.50
C THR A 43 -14.64 -21.15 4.31
N ALA A 44 -14.64 -21.99 3.30
CA ALA A 44 -15.44 -21.78 2.09
C ALA A 44 -16.96 -21.71 2.36
N GLU A 45 -17.40 -22.18 3.52
CA GLU A 45 -18.79 -22.15 3.93
C GLU A 45 -19.25 -20.79 4.48
N GLU A 46 -18.31 -19.97 4.98
CA GLU A 46 -18.66 -18.72 5.65
C GLU A 46 -18.66 -17.53 4.67
N SER A 47 -17.52 -17.23 4.09
CA SER A 47 -17.38 -16.11 3.17
C SER A 47 -16.12 -16.26 2.32
N SER A 48 -16.24 -15.95 1.04
CA SER A 48 -15.09 -15.87 0.14
C SER A 48 -14.40 -14.51 0.15
N ARG A 49 -14.94 -13.55 0.88
CA ARG A 49 -14.41 -12.18 0.94
C ARG A 49 -13.36 -12.03 2.02
N MET A 50 -12.26 -11.40 1.66
CA MET A 50 -11.18 -11.08 2.60
C MET A 50 -10.79 -9.61 2.48
N GLY A 51 -10.52 -9.00 3.62
CA GLY A 51 -9.98 -7.65 3.70
C GLY A 51 -8.47 -7.66 3.90
N PHE A 52 -7.77 -6.84 3.14
CA PHE A 52 -6.32 -6.65 3.28
C PHE A 52 -6.05 -5.20 3.63
N TYR A 53 -5.23 -4.99 4.66
CA TYR A 53 -4.82 -3.66 5.07
C TYR A 53 -3.50 -3.29 4.41
N TYR A 54 -3.40 -2.05 3.96
CA TYR A 54 -2.17 -1.52 3.39
C TYR A 54 -2.00 -0.05 3.71
N ILE A 55 -0.75 0.39 3.71
CA ILE A 55 -0.37 1.77 4.00
C ILE A 55 0.14 2.42 2.72
N THR A 56 -0.37 3.60 2.43
CA THR A 56 0.07 4.41 1.29
C THR A 56 0.51 5.79 1.76
N ASN A 57 1.17 6.54 0.87
CA ASN A 57 1.32 7.97 1.06
C ASN A 57 -0.05 8.65 1.02
N ALA A 58 -0.20 9.74 1.77
CA ALA A 58 -1.47 10.46 1.85
C ALA A 58 -1.95 11.02 0.50
N ASP A 59 -1.02 11.24 -0.43
CA ASP A 59 -1.30 11.75 -1.78
C ASP A 59 -1.47 10.63 -2.84
N GLU A 60 -1.49 9.38 -2.43
CA GLU A 60 -1.67 8.25 -3.33
C GLU A 60 -3.06 8.27 -3.97
N LYS A 61 -3.10 8.26 -5.30
CA LYS A 61 -4.34 8.30 -6.08
C LYS A 61 -4.67 6.98 -6.76
N ARG A 62 -3.71 6.06 -6.80
CA ARG A 62 -3.92 4.75 -7.41
C ARG A 62 -4.87 3.92 -6.56
N GLN A 63 -5.74 3.17 -7.23
CA GLN A 63 -6.63 2.21 -6.58
C GLN A 63 -6.23 0.79 -6.99
N PRO A 64 -6.26 -0.16 -6.07
CA PRO A 64 -6.05 -1.56 -6.44
C PRO A 64 -7.25 -2.07 -7.25
N LEU A 65 -6.98 -2.72 -8.37
CA LEU A 65 -8.02 -3.25 -9.25
C LEU A 65 -8.14 -4.77 -9.17
N GLU A 66 -7.00 -5.44 -9.22
CA GLU A 66 -6.94 -6.89 -9.29
C GLU A 66 -5.77 -7.39 -8.45
N ILE A 67 -5.90 -8.61 -7.95
CA ILE A 67 -4.80 -9.30 -7.30
C ILE A 67 -4.56 -10.66 -7.96
N THR A 68 -3.32 -11.10 -7.92
CA THR A 68 -2.90 -12.44 -8.34
C THR A 68 -2.14 -13.09 -7.20
N CYS A 69 -2.53 -14.31 -6.86
CA CYS A 69 -1.84 -15.11 -5.86
C CYS A 69 -1.25 -16.34 -6.55
N PRO A 70 0.07 -16.44 -6.73
CA PRO A 70 0.68 -17.57 -7.43
C PRO A 70 0.34 -18.93 -6.84
N GLU A 71 0.14 -19.00 -5.52
CA GLU A 71 -0.22 -20.24 -4.82
C GLU A 71 -1.62 -20.75 -5.16
N LEU A 72 -2.49 -19.86 -5.68
CA LEU A 72 -3.85 -20.21 -6.09
C LEU A 72 -3.97 -20.54 -7.58
N GLY A 73 -2.93 -20.26 -8.36
CA GLY A 73 -2.88 -20.46 -9.80
C GLY A 73 -2.29 -19.25 -10.50
N GLU A 74 -1.41 -19.47 -11.46
CA GLU A 74 -0.72 -18.39 -12.19
C GLU A 74 -1.66 -17.53 -13.03
N ASP A 75 -2.73 -18.12 -13.53
CA ASP A 75 -3.72 -17.45 -14.39
C ASP A 75 -4.97 -16.98 -13.63
N GLU A 76 -5.02 -17.18 -12.32
CA GLU A 76 -6.16 -16.78 -11.51
C GLU A 76 -6.05 -15.31 -11.08
N ILE A 77 -7.00 -14.53 -11.54
CA ILE A 77 -7.11 -13.10 -11.25
C ILE A 77 -8.35 -12.87 -10.39
N PHE A 78 -8.16 -12.18 -9.28
CA PHE A 78 -9.24 -11.83 -8.36
C PHE A 78 -9.47 -10.32 -8.39
N GLU A 79 -10.72 -9.92 -8.58
CA GLU A 79 -11.07 -8.50 -8.62
C GLU A 79 -11.19 -7.92 -7.21
N VAL A 80 -10.71 -6.70 -7.04
CA VAL A 80 -10.94 -5.92 -5.84
C VAL A 80 -12.35 -5.33 -5.93
N ILE A 81 -13.21 -5.73 -5.00
CA ILE A 81 -14.63 -5.34 -5.03
C ILE A 81 -14.91 -4.02 -4.33
N ASP A 82 -14.08 -3.65 -3.36
CA ASP A 82 -14.25 -2.40 -2.62
C ASP A 82 -12.92 -1.98 -1.98
N THR A 83 -12.78 -0.69 -1.77
CA THR A 83 -11.66 -0.09 -1.06
C THR A 83 -12.17 0.97 -0.10
N GLU A 84 -11.60 1.01 1.09
CA GLU A 84 -11.93 1.99 2.11
C GLU A 84 -10.66 2.66 2.61
N GLN A 85 -10.70 3.99 2.71
CA GLN A 85 -9.62 4.75 3.33
C GLN A 85 -9.96 5.02 4.79
N TRP A 86 -9.09 4.59 5.67
CA TRP A 86 -9.17 4.91 7.08
C TRP A 86 -8.42 6.20 7.37
N GLN A 87 -8.68 6.75 8.54
CA GLN A 87 -8.06 8.01 8.96
C GLN A 87 -6.54 7.91 8.94
N GLY A 88 -5.89 8.75 8.13
CA GLY A 88 -4.45 8.79 8.03
C GLY A 88 -3.79 9.60 9.14
N HIS A 89 -2.51 9.37 9.35
CA HIS A 89 -1.67 10.14 10.24
C HIS A 89 -0.50 10.72 9.47
N GLY A 90 -0.44 12.06 9.39
CA GLY A 90 0.65 12.76 8.74
C GLY A 90 0.78 12.44 7.26
N MET A 91 1.88 11.81 6.86
CA MET A 91 2.21 11.51 5.46
C MET A 91 1.56 10.23 4.94
N TYR A 92 0.95 9.44 5.80
CA TYR A 92 0.48 8.10 5.44
C TYR A 92 -1.01 7.94 5.67
N THR A 93 -1.62 7.09 4.87
CA THR A 93 -3.03 6.72 4.98
C THR A 93 -3.15 5.20 5.12
N TRP A 94 -3.98 4.77 6.03
CA TRP A 94 -4.38 3.37 6.16
C TRP A 94 -5.53 3.08 5.22
N ASN A 95 -5.42 1.98 4.51
CA ASN A 95 -6.41 1.55 3.55
C ASN A 95 -6.77 0.09 3.77
N GLU A 96 -7.97 -0.25 3.38
CA GLU A 96 -8.45 -1.62 3.34
C GLU A 96 -9.02 -1.92 1.96
N MET A 97 -8.63 -3.05 1.38
CA MET A 97 -9.22 -3.54 0.15
C MET A 97 -9.92 -4.87 0.42
N TRP A 98 -11.07 -5.04 -0.19
CA TRP A 98 -11.85 -6.27 -0.09
C TRP A 98 -11.78 -7.03 -1.42
N VAL A 99 -11.47 -8.30 -1.31
CA VAL A 99 -11.32 -9.20 -2.46
C VAL A 99 -12.25 -10.39 -2.27
N ASP A 100 -12.98 -10.74 -3.33
CA ASP A 100 -13.78 -11.95 -3.36
C ASP A 100 -13.00 -13.04 -4.09
N PHE A 101 -12.63 -14.08 -3.38
CA PHE A 101 -11.86 -15.18 -3.95
C PHE A 101 -12.71 -16.20 -4.69
N ASP A 102 -14.03 -16.18 -4.54
CA ASP A 102 -14.96 -17.08 -5.23
C ASP A 102 -14.50 -18.55 -5.18
N VAL A 103 -14.10 -18.95 -3.99
CA VAL A 103 -13.25 -20.08 -3.70
C VAL A 103 -13.80 -21.45 -4.12
N PRO A 104 -15.11 -21.77 -3.93
CA PRO A 104 -15.59 -23.13 -4.18
C PRO A 104 -15.46 -23.59 -5.63
N GLU A 105 -15.49 -22.67 -6.57
CA GLU A 105 -15.47 -22.99 -8.00
C GLU A 105 -14.06 -22.94 -8.60
N ARG A 106 -13.22 -21.99 -8.09
CA ARG A 106 -11.92 -21.71 -8.72
C ARG A 106 -10.75 -22.47 -8.11
N VAL A 107 -10.78 -22.69 -6.82
CA VAL A 107 -9.59 -23.10 -6.08
C VAL A 107 -9.75 -24.44 -5.36
N GLY A 108 -10.94 -25.00 -5.33
CA GLY A 108 -11.20 -26.26 -4.63
C GLY A 108 -10.96 -26.13 -3.13
N ASP A 109 -10.22 -27.07 -2.56
CA ASP A 109 -9.96 -27.09 -1.12
C ASP A 109 -8.78 -26.17 -0.75
N LEU A 110 -9.08 -25.02 -0.12
CA LEU A 110 -8.08 -24.10 0.39
C LEU A 110 -7.57 -24.41 1.79
N SER A 111 -8.05 -25.47 2.42
CA SER A 111 -7.69 -25.77 3.81
C SER A 111 -6.19 -25.94 4.04
N ASN A 112 -5.43 -26.25 3.01
CA ASN A 112 -3.99 -26.48 3.06
C ASN A 112 -3.16 -25.46 2.30
N VAL A 113 -3.76 -24.35 1.87
CA VAL A 113 -3.05 -23.33 1.09
C VAL A 113 -2.62 -22.18 2.00
N ILE A 114 -1.33 -21.88 1.97
CA ILE A 114 -0.77 -20.71 2.65
C ILE A 114 -0.38 -19.69 1.59
N LEU A 115 -0.99 -18.51 1.64
CA LEU A 115 -0.67 -17.43 0.74
C LEU A 115 0.51 -16.64 1.29
N THR A 116 1.63 -16.71 0.61
CA THR A 116 2.86 -16.00 0.97
C THR A 116 3.17 -14.85 0.04
N GLN A 117 2.57 -14.84 -1.14
CA GLN A 117 2.81 -13.82 -2.16
C GLN A 117 1.50 -13.36 -2.77
N MET A 118 1.43 -12.06 -3.00
CA MET A 118 0.30 -11.43 -3.66
C MET A 118 0.81 -10.32 -4.55
N GLN A 119 0.37 -10.32 -5.81
CA GLN A 119 0.67 -9.25 -6.74
C GLN A 119 -0.58 -8.41 -6.96
N VAL A 120 -0.45 -7.10 -6.81
CA VAL A 120 -1.56 -6.16 -6.93
C VAL A 120 -1.38 -5.33 -8.19
N LYS A 121 -2.42 -5.30 -9.02
CA LYS A 121 -2.48 -4.42 -10.18
C LYS A 121 -3.25 -3.16 -9.82
N TRP A 122 -2.63 -2.01 -10.07
CA TRP A 122 -3.17 -0.71 -9.74
C TRP A 122 -3.87 -0.06 -10.93
N SER A 123 -4.66 0.98 -10.66
CA SER A 123 -5.46 1.69 -11.66
C SER A 123 -4.63 2.38 -12.76
N ASP A 124 -3.35 2.66 -12.51
CA ASP A 124 -2.43 3.22 -13.51
C ASP A 124 -1.72 2.18 -14.36
N GLY A 125 -2.00 0.88 -14.15
CA GLY A 125 -1.36 -0.23 -14.84
C GLY A 125 -0.09 -0.76 -14.19
N THR A 126 0.40 -0.15 -13.11
CA THR A 126 1.55 -0.67 -12.36
C THR A 126 1.18 -1.89 -11.52
N GLU A 127 2.17 -2.71 -11.21
CA GLU A 127 2.03 -3.91 -10.39
C GLU A 127 2.99 -3.84 -9.19
N THR A 128 2.54 -4.37 -8.07
CA THR A 128 3.32 -4.39 -6.83
C THR A 128 3.36 -5.80 -6.22
#